data_3bb7a8325e4da558cdd49f1c31986237
#
_entry.id   3bb7a8325e4da558cdd49f1c31986237
#
_cell.length_a   1.000
_cell.length_b   1.000
_cell.length_c   1.000
_cell.angle_alpha   90.00
_cell.angle_beta   90.00
_cell.angle_gamma   90.00
#
_symmetry.space_group_name_H-M   'P 1'
#
loop_
_entity.id
_entity.type
_entity.pdbx_description
1 polymer ?
#
loop_
_entity_poly.entity_id
_entity_poly.type
_entity_poly.pdbx_seq_one_letter_code
_entity_poly.pdbx_strand_id
1 'polypeptide(L)' 'MTETTTQMLEPLFDERSKVEGWRLHVLIEAGYPLPIAERLAVSEADLHLACEMVGHGCAHETAAEILL' A
#
# COMPACT_ATOMS: atom_id res chain seq x y z
N MET A 1 -5.67 -32.27 1.54
CA MET A 1 -6.35 -31.82 0.35
C MET A 1 -6.70 -30.37 0.45
N THR A 2 -7.03 -29.92 1.63
CA THR A 2 -7.28 -28.49 1.84
C THR A 2 -6.06 -27.67 1.45
N GLU A 3 -4.88 -28.16 1.79
CA GLU A 3 -3.66 -27.45 1.47
C GLU A 3 -3.45 -27.34 -0.02
N THR A 4 -3.78 -28.39 -0.75
CA THR A 4 -3.64 -28.37 -2.19
C THR A 4 -4.53 -27.29 -2.78
N THR A 5 -5.74 -27.21 -2.28
CA THR A 5 -6.67 -26.20 -2.76
C THR A 5 -6.14 -24.79 -2.49
N THR A 6 -5.59 -24.61 -1.28
CA THR A 6 -5.02 -23.31 -0.92
C THR A 6 -3.87 -22.95 -1.84
N GLN A 7 -3.03 -23.93 -2.15
CA GLN A 7 -1.90 -23.68 -3.02
C GLN A 7 -2.36 -23.30 -4.43
N MET A 8 -3.44 -23.90 -4.89
CA MET A 8 -3.94 -23.58 -6.20
C MET A 8 -4.46 -22.16 -6.27
N LEU A 9 -4.90 -21.63 -5.14
CA LEU A 9 -5.38 -20.26 -5.09
C LEU A 9 -4.25 -19.24 -4.94
N GLU A 10 -3.09 -19.69 -4.53
CA GLU A 10 -1.98 -18.79 -4.30
C GLU A 10 -1.59 -17.94 -5.51
N PRO A 11 -1.60 -18.48 -6.72
CA PRO A 11 -1.30 -17.65 -7.89
C PRO A 11 -2.21 -16.44 -8.01
N LEU A 12 -3.42 -16.53 -7.46
CA LEU A 12 -4.37 -15.43 -7.47
C LEU A 12 -4.08 -14.43 -6.37
N PHE A 13 -3.39 -14.87 -5.33
CA PHE A 13 -3.07 -14.04 -4.18
C PHE A 13 -1.57 -14.12 -3.91
N ASP A 14 -0.77 -13.75 -4.92
CA ASP A 14 0.68 -13.84 -4.79
C ASP A 14 1.21 -12.84 -3.77
N GLU A 15 2.50 -12.94 -3.50
CA GLU A 15 3.13 -12.09 -2.51
C GLU A 15 2.97 -10.61 -2.82
N ARG A 16 3.07 -10.26 -4.09
CA ARG A 16 2.94 -8.87 -4.49
C ARG A 16 1.56 -8.33 -4.16
N SER A 17 0.52 -9.10 -4.48
CA SER A 17 -0.84 -8.66 -4.19
C SER A 17 -1.06 -8.47 -2.71
N LYS A 18 -0.52 -9.37 -1.91
CA LYS A 18 -0.66 -9.27 -0.46
C LYS A 18 0.06 -8.04 0.08
N VAL A 19 1.26 -7.79 -0.42
CA VAL A 19 2.04 -6.64 0.02
C VAL A 19 1.35 -5.34 -0.39
N GLU A 20 0.87 -5.28 -1.63
CA GLU A 20 0.18 -4.09 -2.10
C GLU A 20 -1.10 -3.83 -1.29
N GLY A 21 -1.83 -4.89 -0.97
CA GLY A 21 -3.02 -4.76 -0.16
C GLY A 21 -2.70 -4.24 1.24
N TRP A 22 -1.64 -4.74 1.83
CA TRP A 22 -1.22 -4.27 3.14
C TRP A 22 -0.77 -2.82 3.07
N ARG A 23 0.00 -2.47 2.05
CA ARG A 23 0.46 -1.09 1.90
C ARG A 23 -0.73 -0.15 1.71
N LEU A 24 -1.70 -0.56 0.92
CA LEU A 24 -2.89 0.24 0.70
C LEU A 24 -3.62 0.48 2.03
N HIS A 25 -3.77 -0.57 2.81
CA HIS A 25 -4.42 -0.46 4.12
C HIS A 25 -3.72 0.54 5.02
N VAL A 26 -2.40 0.44 5.10
CA VAL A 26 -1.60 1.34 5.94
C VAL A 26 -1.74 2.78 5.49
N LEU A 27 -1.73 3.00 4.17
CA LEU A 27 -1.84 4.35 3.64
C LEU A 27 -3.22 4.95 3.92
N ILE A 28 -4.26 4.15 3.81
CA ILE A 28 -5.61 4.62 4.10
C ILE A 28 -5.72 4.96 5.58
N GLU A 29 -5.12 4.14 6.44
CA GLU A 29 -5.10 4.41 7.88
C GLU A 29 -4.36 5.70 8.19
N ALA A 30 -3.37 6.04 7.39
CA ALA A 30 -2.64 7.28 7.55
C ALA A 30 -3.41 8.48 7.03
N GLY A 31 -4.57 8.26 6.39
CA GLY A 31 -5.41 9.34 5.95
C GLY A 31 -5.32 9.67 4.47
N TYR A 32 -4.55 8.92 3.70
CA TYR A 32 -4.44 9.19 2.27
C TYR A 32 -5.77 8.89 1.56
N PRO A 33 -6.22 9.77 0.66
CA PRO A 33 -7.39 9.47 -0.16
C PRO A 33 -7.15 8.23 -0.99
N LEU A 34 -8.21 7.47 -1.25
CA LEU A 34 -8.09 6.20 -1.94
C LEU A 34 -7.30 6.26 -3.25
N PRO A 35 -7.58 7.20 -4.16
CA PRO A 35 -6.83 7.24 -5.42
C PRO A 35 -5.32 7.41 -5.21
N ILE A 36 -4.94 8.25 -4.25
CA ILE A 36 -3.53 8.47 -3.96
C ILE A 36 -2.94 7.26 -3.28
N ALA A 37 -3.69 6.68 -2.33
CA ALA A 37 -3.22 5.49 -1.63
C ALA A 37 -2.97 4.34 -2.60
N GLU A 38 -3.84 4.17 -3.58
CA GLU A 38 -3.66 3.12 -4.57
C GLU A 38 -2.40 3.32 -5.38
N ARG A 39 -2.14 4.55 -5.80
CA ARG A 39 -0.93 4.84 -6.57
C ARG A 39 0.33 4.59 -5.74
N LEU A 40 0.32 5.01 -4.49
CA LEU A 40 1.46 4.79 -3.62
C LEU A 40 1.66 3.31 -3.32
N ALA A 41 0.56 2.57 -3.15
CA ALA A 41 0.65 1.16 -2.80
C ALA A 41 1.33 0.34 -3.88
N VAL A 42 1.09 0.67 -5.15
CA VAL A 42 1.68 -0.09 -6.25
C VAL A 42 3.04 0.47 -6.68
N SER A 43 3.42 1.62 -6.14
CA SER A 43 4.71 2.22 -6.46
C SER A 43 5.77 1.63 -5.54
N GLU A 44 7.02 2.05 -5.75
CA GLU A 44 8.11 1.64 -4.88
C GLU A 44 8.37 2.67 -3.78
N ALA A 45 7.40 3.55 -3.56
CA ALA A 45 7.55 4.58 -2.55
C ALA A 45 7.75 3.97 -1.17
N ASP A 46 8.54 4.65 -0.35
CA ASP A 46 8.82 4.21 1.01
C ASP A 46 7.57 4.43 1.86
N LEU A 47 6.96 3.33 2.27
CA LEU A 47 5.73 3.38 3.06
C LEU A 47 5.94 4.09 4.39
N HIS A 48 7.05 3.81 5.04
CA HIS A 48 7.36 4.44 6.32
C HIS A 48 7.47 5.95 6.15
N LEU A 49 8.15 6.38 5.11
CA LEU A 49 8.31 7.79 4.84
C LEU A 49 6.99 8.46 4.51
N ALA A 50 6.14 7.75 3.75
CA ALA A 50 4.83 8.29 3.41
C ALA A 50 4.01 8.60 4.66
N CYS A 51 4.03 7.69 5.61
CA CYS A 51 3.30 7.89 6.85
C CYS A 51 3.95 8.95 7.73
N GLU A 52 5.27 8.98 7.74
CA GLU A 52 6.01 9.91 8.56
C GLU A 52 5.81 11.36 8.10
N MET A 53 5.83 11.58 6.79
CA MET A 53 5.65 12.91 6.25
C MET A 53 4.30 13.50 6.67
N VAL A 54 3.26 12.70 6.57
CA VAL A 54 1.93 13.15 6.96
C VAL A 54 1.86 13.36 8.46
N GLY A 55 2.53 12.50 9.22
CA GLY A 55 2.58 12.64 10.66
C GLY A 55 3.28 13.93 11.10
N HIS A 56 4.13 14.48 10.23
CA HIS A 56 4.82 15.74 10.50
C HIS A 56 4.06 16.93 9.93
N GLY A 57 2.85 16.74 9.46
CA GLY A 57 2.04 17.85 8.99
C GLY A 57 2.05 18.08 7.50
N CYS A 58 2.72 17.23 6.73
CA CYS A 58 2.74 17.36 5.29
C CYS A 58 1.37 16.96 4.72
N ALA A 59 0.87 17.76 3.78
CA ALA A 59 -0.38 17.41 3.13
C ALA A 59 -0.21 16.11 2.35
N HIS A 60 -1.25 15.29 2.34
CA HIS A 60 -1.20 14.00 1.65
C HIS A 60 -0.83 14.16 0.18
N GLU A 61 -1.41 15.15 -0.48
CA GLU A 61 -1.13 15.37 -1.89
C GLU A 61 0.32 15.77 -2.12
N THR A 62 0.85 16.62 -1.26
CA THR A 62 2.24 17.05 -1.38
C THR A 62 3.17 15.88 -1.13
N ALA A 63 2.87 15.07 -0.13
CA ALA A 63 3.68 13.90 0.16
C ALA A 63 3.70 12.95 -1.03
N ALA A 64 2.54 12.75 -1.66
CA ALA A 64 2.45 11.88 -2.83
C ALA A 64 3.29 12.42 -3.98
N GLU A 65 3.27 13.73 -4.19
CA GLU A 65 4.07 14.32 -5.27
C GLU A 65 5.56 14.11 -5.06
N ILE A 66 5.99 14.20 -3.80
CA ILE A 66 7.40 14.00 -3.50
C ILE A 66 7.78 12.53 -3.67
N LEU A 67 6.91 11.62 -3.29
CA LEU A 67 7.21 10.19 -3.31
C LEU A 67 7.01 9.55 -4.68
N LEU A 68 6.15 10.10 -5.49
CA LEU A 68 5.89 9.55 -6.83
C LEU A 68 6.70 10.30 -7.86
#